data_1e49f08c70cd950896bd6c7701934df7
#
_entry.id   1e49f08c70cd950896bd6c7701934df7
#
_cell.length_a   1.000
_cell.length_b   1.000
_cell.length_c   1.000
_cell.angle_alpha   90.00
_cell.angle_beta   90.00
_cell.angle_gamma   90.00
#
_symmetry.space_group_name_H-M   'P 1'
#
loop_
_entity.id
_entity.type
_entity.pdbx_description
1 polymer ?
#
loop_
_entity_poly.entity_id
_entity_poly.type
_entity_poly.pdbx_seq_one_letter_code
_entity_poly.pdbx_strand_id
1 'polypeptide(L)'
;MIKEKLTIILLYITKFCMRFIYFFIKVFTKQKNKITLLSRQSDRLSIDYILLKKELEKIDGIEIKVMCKKIPSSFLGKVKYCFYLIKRMYHISTSKVCIVDGYNIEICVLKHKKNMKIIQIWHALGAIKKFGYQVIGKEEGSNKKIAQIMNMHANYDCITCASNATKEIFSEAFNTDKSKIQILGMPRLDYILGFGGEIDNKIKLLLDEYEFLKNKKTILYAPTFRKNTKMDLKELINSVDKEKYNLIIRLHPLDDSNVPEEFLIDNKYSTLDLIKFSDYVITDYSAIAFETAALNKQLYFFLYDWEQYVNTRGLNIDLFEVFKSSTTKNINEILKTIENNSYNYEELKKFREKYIETLDLNNTKRIINYVRECLEKNN
;
A
#
# COMPACT_ATOMS: atom_id res chain seq x y z
N MET A 1 31.88 -9.86 -2.00
CA MET A 1 31.93 -11.34 -1.99
C MET A 1 31.85 -11.96 -0.59
N ILE A 2 32.76 -11.66 0.37
CA ILE A 2 32.73 -12.22 1.75
C ILE A 2 31.47 -11.76 2.51
N LYS A 3 31.15 -10.47 2.48
CA LYS A 3 29.97 -9.89 3.14
C LYS A 3 28.64 -10.50 2.62
N GLU A 4 28.57 -10.76 1.34
CA GLU A 4 27.37 -11.39 0.72
C GLU A 4 27.23 -12.85 1.15
N LYS A 5 28.34 -13.64 1.15
CA LYS A 5 28.34 -15.02 1.64
C LYS A 5 27.89 -15.09 3.11
N LEU A 6 28.39 -14.19 3.95
CA LEU A 6 28.02 -14.12 5.37
C LEU A 6 26.52 -13.80 5.55
N THR A 7 25.99 -12.84 4.76
CA THR A 7 24.54 -12.53 4.75
C THR A 7 23.72 -13.75 4.38
N ILE A 8 24.10 -14.50 3.36
CA ILE A 8 23.38 -15.70 2.91
C ILE A 8 23.37 -16.77 4.02
N ILE A 9 24.51 -17.03 4.66
CA ILE A 9 24.62 -17.98 5.77
C ILE A 9 23.69 -17.56 6.92
N LEU A 10 23.74 -16.28 7.29
CA LEU A 10 22.87 -15.74 8.35
C LEU A 10 21.39 -15.91 8.04
N LEU A 11 20.99 -15.70 6.78
CA LEU A 11 19.60 -15.91 6.35
C LEU A 11 19.17 -17.37 6.45
N TYR A 12 20.04 -18.33 6.09
CA TYR A 12 19.75 -19.76 6.27
C TYR A 12 19.59 -20.12 7.74
N ILE A 13 20.51 -19.62 8.61
CA ILE A 13 20.42 -19.83 10.06
C ILE A 13 19.11 -19.24 10.60
N THR A 14 18.80 -18.01 10.23
CA THR A 14 17.54 -17.34 10.66
C THR A 14 16.32 -18.17 10.23
N LYS A 15 16.28 -18.60 8.97
CA LYS A 15 15.18 -19.43 8.44
C LYS A 15 15.07 -20.77 9.17
N PHE A 16 16.19 -21.41 9.47
CA PHE A 16 16.24 -22.65 10.23
C PHE A 16 15.70 -22.44 11.65
N CYS A 17 16.22 -21.45 12.38
CA CYS A 17 15.75 -21.12 13.75
C CYS A 17 14.25 -20.81 13.78
N MET A 18 13.75 -20.01 12.82
CA MET A 18 12.33 -19.71 12.72
C MET A 18 11.49 -20.97 12.51
N ARG A 19 11.91 -21.85 11.60
CA ARG A 19 11.22 -23.12 11.32
C ARG A 19 11.24 -24.06 12.51
N PHE A 20 12.36 -24.14 13.21
CA PHE A 20 12.52 -24.96 14.40
C PHE A 20 11.58 -24.50 15.52
N ILE A 21 11.62 -23.21 15.88
CA ILE A 21 10.73 -22.63 16.88
C ILE A 21 9.26 -22.82 16.49
N TYR A 22 8.92 -22.54 15.23
CA TYR A 22 7.54 -22.64 14.76
C TYR A 22 7.03 -24.08 14.74
N PHE A 23 7.91 -25.06 14.51
CA PHE A 23 7.55 -26.47 14.60
C PHE A 23 6.98 -26.82 15.97
N PHE A 24 7.66 -26.43 17.05
CA PHE A 24 7.17 -26.67 18.41
C PHE A 24 5.87 -25.88 18.69
N ILE A 25 5.83 -24.62 18.33
CA ILE A 25 4.61 -23.83 18.48
C ILE A 25 3.44 -24.53 17.77
N LYS A 26 3.65 -24.98 16.52
CA LYS A 26 2.62 -25.65 15.73
C LYS A 26 2.14 -26.97 16.33
N VAL A 27 3.04 -27.77 16.90
CA VAL A 27 2.73 -29.06 17.52
C VAL A 27 1.94 -28.85 18.82
N PHE A 28 2.38 -27.91 19.66
CA PHE A 28 1.79 -27.72 20.99
C PHE A 28 0.61 -26.74 21.02
N THR A 29 0.16 -26.23 19.88
CA THR A 29 -1.01 -25.33 19.82
C THR A 29 -2.13 -25.90 18.97
N LYS A 30 -3.38 -25.64 19.37
CA LYS A 30 -4.56 -25.94 18.55
C LYS A 30 -5.05 -24.68 17.83
N GLN A 31 -5.62 -24.85 16.63
CA GLN A 31 -6.32 -23.76 15.96
C GLN A 31 -7.60 -23.41 16.72
N LYS A 32 -7.91 -22.13 16.74
CA LYS A 32 -9.12 -21.55 17.34
C LYS A 32 -9.91 -20.84 16.25
N ASN A 33 -11.15 -20.50 16.50
CA ASN A 33 -11.92 -19.59 15.68
C ASN A 33 -11.32 -18.18 15.81
N LYS A 34 -10.18 -17.98 15.18
CA LYS A 34 -9.39 -16.76 15.30
C LYS A 34 -8.92 -16.27 13.94
N ILE A 35 -8.97 -14.95 13.78
CA ILE A 35 -8.41 -14.21 12.64
C ILE A 35 -7.27 -13.34 13.16
N THR A 36 -6.11 -13.40 12.51
CA THR A 36 -4.98 -12.53 12.86
C THR A 36 -4.68 -11.57 11.70
N LEU A 37 -4.72 -10.27 12.00
CA LEU A 37 -4.30 -9.19 11.09
C LEU A 37 -2.83 -8.87 11.34
N LEU A 38 -1.99 -8.97 10.31
CA LEU A 38 -0.53 -8.84 10.42
C LEU A 38 -0.03 -7.72 9.52
N SER A 39 0.61 -6.70 10.09
CA SER A 39 1.29 -5.65 9.33
C SER A 39 2.72 -5.40 9.80
N ARG A 40 3.57 -5.01 8.85
CA ARG A 40 4.91 -4.44 9.09
C ARG A 40 5.02 -3.01 8.56
N GLN A 41 3.96 -2.49 7.98
CA GLN A 41 3.94 -1.18 7.34
C GLN A 41 3.82 -0.05 8.37
N SER A 42 3.13 -0.31 9.48
CA SER A 42 2.86 0.68 10.50
C SER A 42 2.79 0.03 11.89
N ASP A 43 3.01 0.82 12.93
CA ASP A 43 2.71 0.46 14.32
C ASP A 43 1.22 0.67 14.66
N ARG A 44 0.46 1.29 13.76
CA ARG A 44 -0.98 1.54 13.86
C ARG A 44 -1.72 0.77 12.79
N LEU A 45 -3.00 0.55 12.99
CA LEU A 45 -3.90 -0.01 11.98
C LEU A 45 -3.98 0.93 10.77
N SER A 46 -3.86 0.36 9.57
CA SER A 46 -4.22 1.06 8.33
C SER A 46 -5.73 1.23 8.24
N ILE A 47 -6.21 2.13 7.39
CA ILE A 47 -7.65 2.30 7.16
C ILE A 47 -8.28 0.98 6.67
N ASP A 48 -7.57 0.20 5.85
CA ASP A 48 -8.04 -1.10 5.40
C ASP A 48 -8.28 -2.05 6.59
N TYR A 49 -7.36 -2.08 7.55
CA TYR A 49 -7.50 -2.92 8.73
C TYR A 49 -8.54 -2.39 9.74
N ILE A 50 -8.73 -1.08 9.83
CA ILE A 50 -9.79 -0.50 10.67
C ILE A 50 -11.15 -0.97 10.17
N LEU A 51 -11.41 -0.84 8.86
CA LEU A 51 -12.67 -1.25 8.25
C LEU A 51 -12.88 -2.77 8.34
N LEU A 52 -11.87 -3.57 8.00
CA LEU A 52 -11.95 -5.02 8.13
C LEU A 52 -12.22 -5.44 9.57
N LYS A 53 -11.49 -4.89 10.55
CA LYS A 53 -11.66 -5.21 11.96
C LYS A 53 -13.07 -4.90 12.43
N LYS A 54 -13.61 -3.72 12.09
CA LYS A 54 -14.99 -3.31 12.43
C LYS A 54 -16.04 -4.29 11.92
N GLU A 55 -15.87 -4.82 10.71
CA GLU A 55 -16.80 -5.79 10.14
C GLU A 55 -16.57 -7.21 10.67
N LEU A 56 -15.32 -7.60 10.91
CA LEU A 56 -14.98 -8.91 11.50
C LEU A 56 -15.49 -9.03 12.94
N GLU A 57 -15.50 -7.96 13.72
CA GLU A 57 -16.03 -7.91 15.10
C GLU A 57 -17.54 -8.21 15.19
N LYS A 58 -18.27 -8.12 14.07
CA LYS A 58 -19.69 -8.49 13.99
C LYS A 58 -19.92 -9.99 13.79
N ILE A 59 -18.85 -10.79 13.64
CA ILE A 59 -18.96 -12.24 13.47
C ILE A 59 -18.86 -12.90 14.85
N ASP A 60 -19.95 -13.51 15.28
CA ASP A 60 -20.03 -14.18 16.59
C ASP A 60 -19.00 -15.31 16.73
N GLY A 61 -18.44 -15.45 17.93
CA GLY A 61 -17.53 -16.55 18.26
C GLY A 61 -16.13 -16.47 17.63
N ILE A 62 -15.75 -15.33 17.03
CA ILE A 62 -14.43 -15.11 16.41
C ILE A 62 -13.54 -14.24 17.29
N GLU A 63 -12.35 -14.74 17.62
CA GLU A 63 -11.27 -13.95 18.23
C GLU A 63 -10.52 -13.18 17.14
N ILE A 64 -10.42 -11.86 17.25
CA ILE A 64 -9.63 -11.03 16.34
C ILE A 64 -8.35 -10.59 17.02
N LYS A 65 -7.20 -10.90 16.40
CA LYS A 65 -5.88 -10.50 16.88
C LYS A 65 -5.21 -9.56 15.90
N VAL A 66 -4.84 -8.36 16.36
CA VAL A 66 -4.08 -7.37 15.59
C VAL A 66 -2.62 -7.42 16.00
N MET A 67 -1.72 -7.52 15.01
CA MET A 67 -0.27 -7.62 15.17
C MET A 67 0.43 -6.69 14.17
N CYS A 68 0.28 -5.38 14.37
CA CYS A 68 0.91 -4.33 13.56
C CYS A 68 2.17 -3.82 14.25
N LYS A 69 3.33 -3.92 13.60
CA LYS A 69 4.58 -3.36 14.12
C LYS A 69 5.64 -3.23 13.04
N LYS A 70 6.20 -2.04 12.88
CA LYS A 70 7.39 -1.79 12.04
C LYS A 70 8.62 -2.49 12.62
N ILE A 71 9.54 -2.86 11.73
CA ILE A 71 10.85 -3.36 12.15
C ILE A 71 11.67 -2.15 12.65
N PRO A 72 12.13 -2.17 13.92
CA PRO A 72 12.92 -1.07 14.46
C PRO A 72 14.30 -0.94 13.78
N SER A 73 14.82 0.28 13.70
CA SER A 73 16.16 0.54 13.17
C SER A 73 17.27 0.16 14.17
N SER A 74 17.04 0.38 15.48
CA SER A 74 18.04 0.16 16.53
C SER A 74 18.28 -1.33 16.80
N PHE A 75 19.50 -1.67 17.24
CA PHE A 75 19.89 -3.06 17.56
C PHE A 75 19.02 -3.68 18.66
N LEU A 76 18.85 -2.99 19.78
CA LEU A 76 17.98 -3.46 20.89
C LEU A 76 16.53 -3.60 20.44
N GLY A 77 16.07 -2.69 19.59
CA GLY A 77 14.73 -2.78 18.98
C GLY A 77 14.59 -4.06 18.14
N LYS A 78 15.59 -4.41 17.33
CA LYS A 78 15.61 -5.64 16.53
C LYS A 78 15.59 -6.89 17.41
N VAL A 79 16.34 -6.91 18.51
CA VAL A 79 16.29 -8.04 19.49
C VAL A 79 14.89 -8.17 20.08
N LYS A 80 14.28 -7.07 20.54
CA LYS A 80 12.88 -7.08 21.03
C LYS A 80 11.91 -7.54 19.94
N TYR A 81 12.16 -7.17 18.69
CA TYR A 81 11.35 -7.58 17.56
C TYR A 81 11.43 -9.09 17.29
N CYS A 82 12.56 -9.76 17.56
CA CYS A 82 12.65 -11.22 17.48
C CYS A 82 11.67 -11.91 18.44
N PHE A 83 11.55 -11.44 19.69
CA PHE A 83 10.54 -11.96 20.62
C PHE A 83 9.10 -11.67 20.14
N TYR A 84 8.88 -10.50 19.54
CA TYR A 84 7.61 -10.18 18.93
C TYR A 84 7.28 -11.09 17.75
N LEU A 85 8.27 -11.49 16.94
CA LEU A 85 8.08 -12.50 15.87
C LEU A 85 7.63 -13.86 16.45
N ILE A 86 8.20 -14.31 17.56
CA ILE A 86 7.75 -15.55 18.22
C ILE A 86 6.28 -15.44 18.65
N LYS A 87 5.88 -14.30 19.21
CA LYS A 87 4.48 -14.01 19.54
C LYS A 87 3.59 -14.03 18.29
N ARG A 88 4.05 -13.44 17.16
CA ARG A 88 3.33 -13.50 15.87
C ARG A 88 3.19 -14.96 15.41
N MET A 89 4.25 -15.76 15.45
CA MET A 89 4.20 -17.19 15.09
C MET A 89 3.16 -17.95 15.90
N TYR A 90 3.05 -17.68 17.23
CA TYR A 90 2.01 -18.26 18.06
C TYR A 90 0.61 -17.88 17.57
N HIS A 91 0.36 -16.60 17.30
CA HIS A 91 -0.94 -16.14 16.81
C HIS A 91 -1.26 -16.70 15.42
N ILE A 92 -0.28 -16.77 14.53
CA ILE A 92 -0.42 -17.42 13.21
C ILE A 92 -0.82 -18.90 13.40
N SER A 93 -0.07 -19.65 14.21
CA SER A 93 -0.31 -21.08 14.41
C SER A 93 -1.68 -21.42 15.01
N THR A 94 -2.26 -20.49 15.77
CA THR A 94 -3.55 -20.66 16.45
C THR A 94 -4.73 -20.04 15.69
N SER A 95 -4.51 -19.40 14.53
CA SER A 95 -5.56 -18.80 13.69
C SER A 95 -6.06 -19.74 12.60
N LYS A 96 -7.34 -19.64 12.24
CA LYS A 96 -7.89 -20.22 11.01
C LYS A 96 -7.61 -19.35 9.78
N VAL A 97 -7.60 -18.02 9.96
CA VAL A 97 -7.33 -17.07 8.89
C VAL A 97 -6.27 -16.06 9.33
N CYS A 98 -5.32 -15.77 8.47
CA CYS A 98 -4.36 -14.67 8.60
C CYS A 98 -4.54 -13.69 7.44
N ILE A 99 -4.74 -12.42 7.74
CA ILE A 99 -4.81 -11.35 6.73
C ILE A 99 -3.53 -10.52 6.83
N VAL A 100 -2.86 -10.33 5.70
CA VAL A 100 -1.59 -9.60 5.60
C VAL A 100 -1.70 -8.48 4.57
N ASP A 101 -1.01 -7.35 4.82
CA ASP A 101 -0.98 -6.19 3.92
C ASP A 101 0.36 -5.98 3.21
N GLY A 102 1.24 -6.97 3.27
CA GLY A 102 2.55 -6.91 2.65
C GLY A 102 3.36 -8.18 2.88
N TYR A 103 4.64 -8.14 2.47
CA TYR A 103 5.55 -9.25 2.71
C TYR A 103 5.84 -9.44 4.19
N ASN A 104 5.52 -10.60 4.73
CA ASN A 104 5.82 -11.02 6.10
C ASN A 104 6.65 -12.30 6.07
N ILE A 105 7.87 -12.25 6.62
CA ILE A 105 8.82 -13.35 6.58
C ILE A 105 8.25 -14.63 7.21
N GLU A 106 7.57 -14.51 8.35
CA GLU A 106 6.97 -15.62 9.07
C GLU A 106 5.79 -16.26 8.32
N ILE A 107 5.16 -15.54 7.42
CA ILE A 107 4.17 -16.11 6.50
C ILE A 107 4.87 -16.90 5.39
N CYS A 108 5.91 -16.32 4.80
CA CYS A 108 6.51 -16.85 3.58
C CYS A 108 7.46 -18.03 3.82
N VAL A 109 8.20 -18.05 4.94
CA VAL A 109 9.25 -19.08 5.17
C VAL A 109 8.77 -20.26 6.00
N LEU A 110 7.65 -20.16 6.72
CA LEU A 110 7.15 -21.19 7.60
C LEU A 110 6.19 -22.15 6.89
N LYS A 111 6.13 -23.39 7.39
CA LYS A 111 5.18 -24.41 6.93
C LYS A 111 3.97 -24.41 7.87
N HIS A 112 2.90 -23.74 7.46
CA HIS A 112 1.70 -23.53 8.26
C HIS A 112 0.84 -24.81 8.42
N LYS A 113 -0.17 -24.75 9.29
CA LYS A 113 -1.19 -25.79 9.42
C LYS A 113 -2.03 -25.88 8.15
N LYS A 114 -2.43 -27.08 7.78
CA LYS A 114 -3.11 -27.35 6.49
C LYS A 114 -4.41 -26.55 6.33
N ASN A 115 -5.14 -26.35 7.43
CA ASN A 115 -6.45 -25.67 7.42
C ASN A 115 -6.34 -24.15 7.65
N MET A 116 -5.14 -23.58 7.75
CA MET A 116 -4.98 -22.13 7.85
C MET A 116 -5.04 -21.49 6.47
N LYS A 117 -5.78 -20.39 6.36
CA LYS A 117 -5.87 -19.59 5.14
C LYS A 117 -5.15 -18.26 5.29
N ILE A 118 -4.41 -17.87 4.26
CA ILE A 118 -3.61 -16.65 4.25
C ILE A 118 -4.10 -15.76 3.11
N ILE A 119 -4.64 -14.59 3.47
CA ILE A 119 -5.18 -13.60 2.55
C ILE A 119 -4.25 -12.40 2.51
N GLN A 120 -3.69 -12.11 1.35
CA GLN A 120 -2.89 -10.92 1.09
C GLN A 120 -3.79 -9.82 0.53
N ILE A 121 -4.02 -8.75 1.29
CA ILE A 121 -4.81 -7.61 0.80
C ILE A 121 -3.95 -6.53 0.13
N TRP A 122 -2.61 -6.63 0.27
CA TRP A 122 -1.64 -5.62 -0.15
C TRP A 122 -1.88 -4.26 0.52
N HIS A 123 -1.24 -3.21 0.02
CA HIS A 123 -1.34 -1.85 0.56
C HIS A 123 -1.50 -0.78 -0.55
N ALA A 124 -1.91 -1.22 -1.75
CA ALA A 124 -2.16 -0.36 -2.90
C ALA A 124 -3.18 -1.00 -3.84
N LEU A 125 -4.06 -0.20 -4.44
CA LEU A 125 -5.11 -0.64 -5.37
C LEU A 125 -4.54 -1.26 -6.64
N GLY A 126 -3.40 -0.75 -7.09
CA GLY A 126 -2.68 -1.21 -8.27
C GLY A 126 -1.20 -0.87 -8.17
N ALA A 127 -0.47 -1.03 -9.24
CA ALA A 127 0.96 -0.79 -9.26
C ALA A 127 1.42 -0.14 -10.58
N ILE A 128 1.69 1.16 -10.55
CA ILE A 128 2.35 1.87 -11.65
C ILE A 128 3.77 1.34 -11.82
N LYS A 129 4.52 1.29 -10.73
CA LYS A 129 5.90 0.80 -10.70
C LYS A 129 5.97 -0.72 -10.54
N LYS A 130 6.96 -1.35 -11.14
CA LYS A 130 7.29 -2.75 -10.93
C LYS A 130 7.71 -3.02 -9.50
N PHE A 131 7.36 -4.19 -8.96
CA PHE A 131 7.71 -4.61 -7.60
C PHE A 131 7.82 -6.13 -7.49
N GLY A 132 8.22 -6.62 -6.31
CA GLY A 132 8.31 -8.06 -6.04
C GLY A 132 9.23 -8.79 -7.02
N TYR A 133 8.73 -9.84 -7.63
CA TYR A 133 9.51 -10.65 -8.59
C TYR A 133 9.82 -9.91 -9.89
N GLN A 134 9.04 -8.91 -10.29
CA GLN A 134 9.29 -8.12 -11.52
C GLN A 134 10.58 -7.29 -11.47
N VAL A 135 11.14 -7.07 -10.26
CA VAL A 135 12.35 -6.25 -10.05
C VAL A 135 13.52 -7.04 -9.45
N ILE A 136 13.44 -8.37 -9.42
CA ILE A 136 14.55 -9.20 -8.95
C ILE A 136 15.79 -8.98 -9.83
N GLY A 137 16.92 -8.68 -9.18
CA GLY A 137 18.20 -8.42 -9.85
C GLY A 137 18.34 -7.02 -10.44
N LYS A 138 17.31 -6.16 -10.33
CA LYS A 138 17.42 -4.73 -10.63
C LYS A 138 17.98 -3.97 -9.43
N GLU A 139 18.47 -2.74 -9.65
CA GLU A 139 19.09 -1.89 -8.62
C GLU A 139 18.16 -1.67 -7.41
N GLU A 140 16.90 -1.35 -7.64
CA GLU A 140 15.90 -1.17 -6.58
C GLU A 140 15.16 -2.46 -6.17
N GLY A 141 15.58 -3.60 -6.70
CA GLY A 141 14.97 -4.89 -6.44
C GLY A 141 15.70 -5.72 -5.37
N SER A 142 15.10 -6.85 -5.03
CA SER A 142 15.74 -7.83 -4.17
C SER A 142 16.78 -8.66 -4.93
N ASN A 143 17.87 -9.03 -4.24
CA ASN A 143 18.80 -10.03 -4.75
C ASN A 143 18.05 -11.37 -4.97
N LYS A 144 18.24 -11.99 -6.16
CA LYS A 144 17.57 -13.23 -6.56
C LYS A 144 17.73 -14.36 -5.53
N LYS A 145 18.94 -14.53 -5.02
CA LYS A 145 19.27 -15.59 -4.04
C LYS A 145 18.57 -15.33 -2.69
N ILE A 146 18.53 -14.07 -2.26
CA ILE A 146 17.81 -13.67 -1.03
C ILE A 146 16.32 -13.92 -1.19
N ALA A 147 15.71 -13.51 -2.30
CA ALA A 147 14.28 -13.73 -2.58
C ALA A 147 13.92 -15.22 -2.55
N GLN A 148 14.77 -16.08 -3.12
CA GLN A 148 14.60 -17.54 -3.10
C GLN A 148 14.74 -18.12 -1.68
N ILE A 149 15.82 -17.78 -0.93
CA ILE A 149 16.03 -18.27 0.43
C ILE A 149 14.85 -17.89 1.33
N MET A 150 14.36 -16.66 1.19
CA MET A 150 13.28 -16.13 2.03
C MET A 150 11.89 -16.47 1.51
N ASN A 151 11.76 -17.28 0.45
CA ASN A 151 10.48 -17.65 -0.17
C ASN A 151 9.59 -16.42 -0.40
N MET A 152 10.14 -15.36 -1.01
CA MET A 152 9.45 -14.09 -1.16
C MET A 152 8.04 -14.30 -1.75
N HIS A 153 7.03 -13.73 -1.09
CA HIS A 153 5.62 -13.83 -1.48
C HIS A 153 5.01 -15.24 -1.59
N ALA A 154 5.61 -16.25 -0.94
CA ALA A 154 5.02 -17.59 -0.88
C ALA A 154 3.88 -17.69 0.15
N ASN A 155 3.11 -18.80 0.04
CA ASN A 155 2.09 -19.25 0.99
C ASN A 155 0.79 -18.43 1.04
N TYR A 156 0.52 -17.54 0.09
CA TYR A 156 -0.79 -16.90 0.00
C TYR A 156 -1.82 -17.87 -0.61
N ASP A 157 -2.98 -18.01 0.02
CA ASP A 157 -4.14 -18.73 -0.52
C ASP A 157 -4.98 -17.82 -1.42
N CYS A 158 -5.08 -16.53 -1.05
CA CYS A 158 -5.77 -15.50 -1.80
C CYS A 158 -4.97 -14.20 -1.77
N ILE A 159 -4.98 -13.49 -2.90
CA ILE A 159 -4.48 -12.11 -3.04
C ILE A 159 -5.64 -11.28 -3.57
N THR A 160 -5.98 -10.17 -2.91
CA THR A 160 -7.03 -9.28 -3.39
C THR A 160 -6.48 -8.26 -4.38
N CYS A 161 -7.27 -7.91 -5.39
CA CYS A 161 -6.96 -6.83 -6.33
C CYS A 161 -8.24 -6.08 -6.72
N ALA A 162 -8.09 -4.95 -7.42
CA ALA A 162 -9.20 -4.08 -7.80
C ALA A 162 -9.71 -4.29 -9.24
N SER A 163 -8.97 -5.04 -10.08
CA SER A 163 -9.34 -5.25 -11.48
C SER A 163 -8.61 -6.44 -12.11
N ASN A 164 -9.09 -6.88 -13.29
CA ASN A 164 -8.39 -7.87 -14.11
C ASN A 164 -7.01 -7.37 -14.56
N ALA A 165 -6.86 -6.10 -14.91
CA ALA A 165 -5.56 -5.54 -15.29
C ALA A 165 -4.56 -5.59 -14.11
N THR A 166 -4.99 -5.29 -12.90
CA THR A 166 -4.17 -5.42 -11.69
C THR A 166 -3.86 -6.89 -11.36
N LYS A 167 -4.79 -7.81 -11.63
CA LYS A 167 -4.59 -9.25 -11.45
C LYS A 167 -3.41 -9.78 -12.27
N GLU A 168 -3.26 -9.34 -13.53
CA GLU A 168 -2.11 -9.68 -14.37
C GLU A 168 -0.79 -9.20 -13.73
N ILE A 169 -0.73 -7.91 -13.36
CA ILE A 169 0.43 -7.31 -12.73
C ILE A 169 0.80 -8.04 -11.42
N PHE A 170 -0.19 -8.35 -10.60
CA PHE A 170 0.03 -9.02 -9.31
C PHE A 170 0.47 -10.47 -9.48
N SER A 171 -0.01 -11.18 -10.50
CA SER A 171 0.45 -12.54 -10.81
C SER A 171 1.97 -12.60 -11.04
N GLU A 172 2.50 -11.66 -11.82
CA GLU A 172 3.93 -11.54 -12.06
C GLU A 172 4.68 -11.07 -10.80
N ALA A 173 4.20 -10.00 -10.15
CA ALA A 173 4.88 -9.40 -9.01
C ALA A 173 4.96 -10.34 -7.79
N PHE A 174 3.94 -11.13 -7.54
CA PHE A 174 3.91 -12.13 -6.48
C PHE A 174 4.43 -13.52 -6.93
N ASN A 175 4.73 -13.70 -8.21
CA ASN A 175 5.12 -14.99 -8.82
C ASN A 175 4.13 -16.10 -8.39
N THR A 176 2.86 -15.89 -8.68
CA THR A 176 1.78 -16.78 -8.26
C THR A 176 0.77 -17.01 -9.37
N ASP A 177 0.03 -18.11 -9.27
CA ASP A 177 -1.03 -18.42 -10.22
C ASP A 177 -2.20 -17.42 -10.09
N LYS A 178 -2.76 -16.98 -11.23
CA LYS A 178 -3.87 -16.03 -11.32
C LYS A 178 -5.14 -16.52 -10.61
N SER A 179 -5.32 -17.83 -10.46
CA SER A 179 -6.46 -18.41 -9.74
C SER A 179 -6.49 -18.02 -8.26
N LYS A 180 -5.33 -17.70 -7.68
CA LYS A 180 -5.22 -17.20 -6.30
C LYS A 180 -5.50 -15.71 -6.17
N ILE A 181 -5.64 -14.97 -7.28
CA ILE A 181 -5.90 -13.53 -7.24
C ILE A 181 -7.37 -13.28 -7.51
N GLN A 182 -8.05 -12.65 -6.54
CA GLN A 182 -9.49 -12.41 -6.56
C GLN A 182 -9.78 -10.92 -6.65
N ILE A 183 -10.74 -10.54 -7.52
CA ILE A 183 -11.17 -9.14 -7.66
C ILE A 183 -12.16 -8.82 -6.53
N LEU A 184 -11.63 -8.64 -5.33
CA LEU A 184 -12.41 -8.30 -4.14
C LEU A 184 -12.33 -6.80 -3.80
N GLY A 185 -11.44 -6.07 -4.46
CA GLY A 185 -11.14 -4.67 -4.18
C GLY A 185 -10.32 -4.49 -2.90
N MET A 186 -10.35 -3.28 -2.37
CA MET A 186 -9.68 -2.90 -1.11
C MET A 186 -10.59 -2.05 -0.23
N PRO A 187 -10.58 -2.23 1.11
CA PRO A 187 -11.45 -1.48 2.02
C PRO A 187 -11.30 0.04 1.94
N ARG A 188 -10.09 0.54 1.64
CA ARG A 188 -9.84 1.98 1.47
C ARG A 188 -10.69 2.62 0.37
N LEU A 189 -11.12 1.86 -0.65
CA LEU A 189 -12.06 2.37 -1.65
C LEU A 189 -13.41 2.72 -1.01
N ASP A 190 -13.93 1.86 -0.15
CA ASP A 190 -15.18 2.14 0.56
C ASP A 190 -15.05 3.40 1.40
N TYR A 191 -13.89 3.58 2.07
CA TYR A 191 -13.61 4.77 2.88
C TYR A 191 -13.61 6.05 2.04
N ILE A 192 -12.81 6.12 0.97
CA ILE A 192 -12.66 7.34 0.18
C ILE A 192 -13.93 7.68 -0.61
N LEU A 193 -14.74 6.68 -0.97
CA LEU A 193 -16.03 6.86 -1.63
C LEU A 193 -17.14 7.31 -0.66
N GLY A 194 -16.84 7.41 0.65
CA GLY A 194 -17.75 7.96 1.65
C GLY A 194 -18.57 6.95 2.42
N PHE A 195 -18.20 5.65 2.39
CA PHE A 195 -18.89 4.65 3.20
C PHE A 195 -18.87 5.02 4.69
N GLY A 196 -20.04 5.16 5.28
CA GLY A 196 -20.22 5.50 6.70
C GLY A 196 -19.95 6.97 7.06
N GLY A 197 -19.67 7.86 6.10
CA GLY A 197 -19.48 9.31 6.33
C GLY A 197 -18.25 9.71 7.15
N GLU A 198 -17.36 8.76 7.46
CA GLU A 198 -16.18 9.02 8.32
C GLU A 198 -15.19 9.97 7.67
N ILE A 199 -14.95 9.82 6.37
CA ILE A 199 -14.04 10.70 5.63
C ILE A 199 -14.58 12.13 5.52
N ASP A 200 -15.89 12.29 5.32
CA ASP A 200 -16.52 13.59 5.19
C ASP A 200 -16.47 14.36 6.52
N ASN A 201 -16.65 13.67 7.65
CA ASN A 201 -16.43 14.24 8.98
C ASN A 201 -14.98 14.69 9.19
N LYS A 202 -14.00 13.89 8.73
CA LYS A 202 -12.59 14.28 8.79
C LYS A 202 -12.27 15.51 7.95
N ILE A 203 -12.86 15.63 6.77
CA ILE A 203 -12.69 16.81 5.92
C ILE A 203 -13.27 18.05 6.58
N LYS A 204 -14.43 17.91 7.23
CA LYS A 204 -15.01 19.02 8.01
C LYS A 204 -14.04 19.49 9.12
N LEU A 205 -13.50 18.55 9.90
CA LEU A 205 -12.51 18.86 10.94
C LEU A 205 -11.23 19.49 10.35
N LEU A 206 -10.77 19.04 9.18
CA LEU A 206 -9.64 19.63 8.45
C LEU A 206 -9.91 21.10 8.14
N LEU A 207 -11.08 21.42 7.59
CA LEU A 207 -11.47 22.78 7.23
C LEU A 207 -11.68 23.69 8.46
N ASP A 208 -12.12 23.13 9.59
CA ASP A 208 -12.26 23.89 10.84
C ASP A 208 -10.89 24.21 11.47
N GLU A 209 -9.90 23.36 11.29
CA GLU A 209 -8.55 23.55 11.81
C GLU A 209 -7.66 24.41 10.88
N TYR A 210 -7.85 24.27 9.56
CA TYR A 210 -7.08 24.97 8.53
C TYR A 210 -7.99 25.86 7.71
N GLU A 211 -8.50 26.96 8.32
CA GLU A 211 -9.48 27.84 7.70
C GLU A 211 -9.06 28.43 6.35
N PHE A 212 -7.75 28.64 6.14
CA PHE A 212 -7.21 29.15 4.87
C PHE A 212 -7.53 28.23 3.68
N LEU A 213 -7.78 26.95 3.93
CA LEU A 213 -8.15 25.98 2.88
C LEU A 213 -9.55 26.20 2.30
N LYS A 214 -10.42 26.97 2.99
CA LYS A 214 -11.81 27.22 2.55
C LYS A 214 -11.91 28.16 1.34
N ASN A 215 -10.90 28.99 1.12
CA ASN A 215 -11.04 30.17 0.23
C ASN A 215 -10.47 29.98 -1.18
N LYS A 216 -9.64 28.95 -1.40
CA LYS A 216 -8.95 28.69 -2.67
C LYS A 216 -9.02 27.22 -3.01
N LYS A 217 -8.94 26.91 -4.31
CA LYS A 217 -8.74 25.51 -4.75
C LYS A 217 -7.40 25.00 -4.27
N THR A 218 -7.36 23.70 -3.94
CA THR A 218 -6.19 23.09 -3.34
C THR A 218 -5.50 22.11 -4.30
N ILE A 219 -4.20 22.31 -4.47
CA ILE A 219 -3.28 21.39 -5.16
C ILE A 219 -2.60 20.53 -4.09
N LEU A 220 -2.75 19.22 -4.18
CA LEU A 220 -1.99 18.25 -3.39
C LEU A 220 -0.83 17.73 -4.22
N TYR A 221 0.40 17.91 -3.74
CA TYR A 221 1.58 17.24 -4.27
C TYR A 221 2.01 16.08 -3.36
N ALA A 222 1.93 14.86 -3.88
CA ALA A 222 2.23 13.66 -3.09
C ALA A 222 3.09 12.66 -3.91
N PRO A 223 4.42 12.88 -3.94
CA PRO A 223 5.34 12.07 -4.74
C PRO A 223 5.72 10.75 -4.09
N THR A 224 6.32 9.86 -4.89
CA THR A 224 6.98 8.64 -4.44
C THR A 224 8.31 8.95 -3.76
N PHE A 225 8.65 8.23 -2.69
CA PHE A 225 9.96 8.28 -2.06
C PHE A 225 11.08 7.90 -3.02
N ARG A 226 12.17 8.67 -2.99
CA ARG A 226 13.43 8.41 -3.70
C ARG A 226 14.54 8.07 -2.69
N LYS A 227 15.21 6.94 -2.93
CA LYS A 227 16.27 6.49 -2.03
C LYS A 227 17.59 7.30 -2.20
N ASN A 228 17.92 7.64 -3.44
CA ASN A 228 19.22 8.19 -3.80
C ASN A 228 19.16 9.61 -4.38
N THR A 229 17.99 10.19 -4.51
CA THR A 229 17.78 11.51 -5.11
C THR A 229 16.87 12.33 -4.22
N LYS A 230 17.31 13.51 -3.81
CA LYS A 230 16.42 14.48 -3.14
C LYS A 230 15.71 15.28 -4.22
N MET A 231 14.41 15.43 -4.03
CA MET A 231 13.61 16.28 -4.90
C MET A 231 13.88 17.75 -4.59
N ASP A 232 14.11 18.54 -5.61
CA ASP A 232 14.09 20.01 -5.45
C ASP A 232 12.63 20.49 -5.51
N LEU A 233 12.06 20.76 -4.34
CA LEU A 233 10.70 21.28 -4.21
C LEU A 233 10.61 22.77 -4.57
N LYS A 234 11.74 23.47 -4.73
CA LYS A 234 11.75 24.93 -4.94
C LYS A 234 11.05 25.32 -6.23
N GLU A 235 11.28 24.56 -7.31
CA GLU A 235 10.62 24.83 -8.58
C GLU A 235 9.11 24.76 -8.45
N LEU A 236 8.58 23.67 -7.86
CA LEU A 236 7.14 23.53 -7.62
C LEU A 236 6.59 24.66 -6.73
N ILE A 237 7.23 24.93 -5.59
CA ILE A 237 6.76 25.93 -4.63
C ILE A 237 6.73 27.35 -5.25
N ASN A 238 7.75 27.66 -6.06
CA ASN A 238 7.85 28.98 -6.70
C ASN A 238 6.94 29.14 -7.91
N SER A 239 6.56 28.03 -8.56
CA SER A 239 5.71 28.06 -9.74
C SER A 239 4.21 28.15 -9.41
N VAL A 240 3.78 27.70 -8.22
CA VAL A 240 2.37 27.75 -7.81
C VAL A 240 1.97 29.19 -7.45
N ASP A 241 0.95 29.73 -8.13
CA ASP A 241 0.33 31.01 -7.79
C ASP A 241 -0.45 30.89 -6.47
N LYS A 242 0.17 31.34 -5.37
CA LYS A 242 -0.37 31.27 -4.00
C LYS A 242 -1.58 32.20 -3.79
N GLU A 243 -1.82 33.15 -4.68
CA GLU A 243 -3.03 33.99 -4.64
C GLU A 243 -4.26 33.22 -5.13
N LYS A 244 -4.07 32.27 -6.06
CA LYS A 244 -5.14 31.46 -6.65
C LYS A 244 -5.33 30.10 -5.99
N TYR A 245 -4.25 29.48 -5.51
CA TYR A 245 -4.27 28.11 -5.03
C TYR A 245 -3.65 27.94 -3.64
N ASN A 246 -4.20 27.01 -2.86
CA ASN A 246 -3.49 26.42 -1.74
C ASN A 246 -2.61 25.30 -2.26
N LEU A 247 -1.37 25.19 -1.76
CA LEU A 247 -0.47 24.06 -2.02
C LEU A 247 -0.30 23.24 -0.75
N ILE A 248 -0.60 21.94 -0.82
CA ILE A 248 -0.29 20.97 0.23
C ILE A 248 0.76 20.01 -0.31
N ILE A 249 1.84 19.81 0.46
CA ILE A 249 2.91 18.86 0.14
C ILE A 249 2.86 17.72 1.13
N ARG A 250 2.65 16.49 0.64
CA ARG A 250 2.62 15.27 1.45
C ARG A 250 3.71 14.31 0.99
N LEU A 251 4.90 14.43 1.58
CA LEU A 251 5.99 13.52 1.30
C LEU A 251 5.76 12.13 1.91
N HIS A 252 6.44 11.15 1.36
CA HIS A 252 6.44 9.80 1.93
C HIS A 252 7.10 9.81 3.32
N PRO A 253 6.64 9.02 4.31
CA PRO A 253 7.20 9.01 5.67
C PRO A 253 8.69 8.66 5.82
N LEU A 254 9.33 8.18 4.77
CA LEU A 254 10.77 7.91 4.71
C LEU A 254 11.56 9.05 4.04
N ASP A 255 10.88 10.06 3.52
CA ASP A 255 11.50 11.22 2.89
C ASP A 255 11.82 12.26 3.96
N ASP A 256 13.08 12.69 4.02
CA ASP A 256 13.61 13.69 4.95
C ASP A 256 13.83 15.07 4.31
N SER A 257 13.24 15.28 3.11
CA SER A 257 13.32 16.57 2.43
C SER A 257 12.65 17.65 3.26
N ASN A 258 13.27 18.82 3.30
CA ASN A 258 12.74 19.95 4.06
C ASN A 258 11.60 20.62 3.29
N VAL A 259 10.39 20.53 3.86
CA VAL A 259 9.18 21.21 3.37
C VAL A 259 8.86 22.35 4.32
N PRO A 260 8.67 23.61 3.84
CA PRO A 260 8.20 24.68 4.70
C PRO A 260 6.86 24.36 5.36
N GLU A 261 6.71 24.74 6.63
CA GLU A 261 5.55 24.39 7.48
C GLU A 261 4.22 24.84 6.87
N GLU A 262 4.22 25.96 6.14
CA GLU A 262 3.03 26.51 5.49
C GLU A 262 2.38 25.57 4.45
N PHE A 263 3.12 24.57 3.94
CA PHE A 263 2.62 23.57 2.98
C PHE A 263 2.31 22.23 3.63
N LEU A 264 2.48 22.11 4.95
CA LEU A 264 2.27 20.87 5.68
C LEU A 264 0.90 20.84 6.36
N ILE A 265 0.28 19.69 6.32
CA ILE A 265 -0.92 19.37 7.11
C ILE A 265 -0.57 18.25 8.09
N ASP A 266 -1.06 18.33 9.32
CA ASP A 266 -0.83 17.33 10.36
C ASP A 266 -1.06 15.88 9.86
N ASN A 267 -0.22 14.97 10.31
CA ASN A 267 -0.26 13.56 9.92
C ASN A 267 -1.47 12.78 10.46
N LYS A 268 -2.31 13.40 11.33
CA LYS A 268 -3.61 12.83 11.70
C LYS A 268 -4.57 12.77 10.52
N TYR A 269 -4.40 13.66 9.54
CA TYR A 269 -5.06 13.61 8.25
C TYR A 269 -4.22 12.76 7.29
N SER A 270 -4.74 11.61 6.90
CA SER A 270 -4.03 10.69 5.99
C SER A 270 -3.92 11.27 4.57
N THR A 271 -3.05 10.70 3.76
CA THR A 271 -2.99 11.05 2.32
C THR A 271 -4.34 10.82 1.63
N LEU A 272 -5.13 9.82 2.06
CA LEU A 272 -6.47 9.57 1.49
C LEU A 272 -7.45 10.70 1.83
N ASP A 273 -7.38 11.25 3.04
CA ASP A 273 -8.19 12.40 3.45
C ASP A 273 -7.84 13.63 2.60
N LEU A 274 -6.54 13.86 2.36
CA LEU A 274 -6.06 14.97 1.54
C LEU A 274 -6.42 14.81 0.06
N ILE A 275 -6.35 13.59 -0.51
CA ILE A 275 -6.81 13.33 -1.88
C ILE A 275 -8.31 13.62 -2.01
N LYS A 276 -9.12 13.17 -1.06
CA LYS A 276 -10.58 13.42 -1.06
C LYS A 276 -10.87 14.93 -1.00
N PHE A 277 -10.13 15.65 -0.19
CA PHE A 277 -10.30 17.09 -0.01
C PHE A 277 -9.85 17.89 -1.24
N SER A 278 -8.66 17.61 -1.79
CA SER A 278 -8.01 18.43 -2.81
C SER A 278 -8.77 18.46 -4.14
N ASP A 279 -8.67 19.57 -4.87
CA ASP A 279 -9.23 19.71 -6.22
C ASP A 279 -8.33 19.06 -7.27
N TYR A 280 -7.01 19.24 -7.12
CA TYR A 280 -5.98 18.77 -8.02
C TYR A 280 -4.96 17.92 -7.29
N VAL A 281 -4.57 16.79 -7.87
CA VAL A 281 -3.54 15.92 -7.32
C VAL A 281 -2.40 15.79 -8.32
N ILE A 282 -1.22 16.21 -7.90
CA ILE A 282 0.04 16.02 -8.63
C ILE A 282 0.83 14.92 -7.95
N THR A 283 1.20 13.90 -8.69
CA THR A 283 2.01 12.80 -8.20
C THR A 283 3.05 12.38 -9.25
N ASP A 284 3.61 11.19 -9.09
CA ASP A 284 4.56 10.61 -10.03
C ASP A 284 4.24 9.11 -10.24
N TYR A 285 5.09 8.21 -9.81
CA TYR A 285 4.89 6.74 -9.91
C TYR A 285 4.13 6.16 -8.73
N SER A 286 3.46 6.99 -7.94
CA SER A 286 2.77 6.58 -6.71
C SER A 286 1.45 5.88 -7.01
N ALA A 287 1.17 4.85 -6.21
CA ALA A 287 -0.10 4.14 -6.29
C ALA A 287 -1.32 4.99 -5.88
N ILE A 288 -1.13 6.15 -5.23
CA ILE A 288 -2.24 7.07 -4.91
C ILE A 288 -2.99 7.57 -6.16
N ALA A 289 -2.40 7.42 -7.33
CA ALA A 289 -3.05 7.70 -8.61
C ALA A 289 -4.36 6.89 -8.78
N PHE A 290 -4.40 5.67 -8.27
CA PHE A 290 -5.62 4.84 -8.34
C PHE A 290 -6.71 5.39 -7.42
N GLU A 291 -6.37 5.76 -6.18
CA GLU A 291 -7.31 6.38 -5.24
C GLU A 291 -7.81 7.73 -5.76
N THR A 292 -6.93 8.54 -6.35
CA THR A 292 -7.27 9.81 -6.99
C THR A 292 -8.23 9.60 -8.16
N ALA A 293 -7.93 8.62 -9.02
CA ALA A 293 -8.78 8.27 -10.15
C ALA A 293 -10.14 7.73 -9.69
N ALA A 294 -10.20 6.91 -8.63
CA ALA A 294 -11.44 6.40 -8.05
C ALA A 294 -12.40 7.54 -7.67
N LEU A 295 -11.87 8.66 -7.17
CA LEU A 295 -12.62 9.86 -6.82
C LEU A 295 -12.93 10.78 -7.99
N ASN A 296 -12.54 10.42 -9.20
CA ASN A 296 -12.68 11.25 -10.41
C ASN A 296 -12.04 12.64 -10.28
N LYS A 297 -10.94 12.75 -9.51
CA LYS A 297 -10.19 14.00 -9.32
C LYS A 297 -9.21 14.21 -10.44
N GLN A 298 -8.94 15.47 -10.79
CA GLN A 298 -7.90 15.80 -11.75
C GLN A 298 -6.54 15.31 -11.24
N LEU A 299 -5.91 14.44 -12.03
CA LEU A 299 -4.69 13.71 -11.69
C LEU A 299 -3.58 14.06 -12.69
N TYR A 300 -2.47 14.55 -12.18
CA TYR A 300 -1.32 14.97 -12.99
C TYR A 300 -0.07 14.21 -12.56
N PHE A 301 0.79 13.92 -13.54
CA PHE A 301 2.04 13.20 -13.30
C PHE A 301 3.24 14.08 -13.63
N PHE A 302 3.99 14.43 -12.61
CA PHE A 302 5.24 15.18 -12.70
C PHE A 302 6.43 14.23 -12.67
N LEU A 303 6.99 13.91 -13.85
CA LEU A 303 7.99 12.85 -14.04
C LEU A 303 9.36 13.44 -14.40
N TYR A 304 9.88 14.35 -13.57
CA TYR A 304 11.15 15.04 -13.79
C TYR A 304 12.36 14.09 -13.92
N ASP A 305 12.29 12.87 -13.35
CA ASP A 305 13.35 11.86 -13.33
C ASP A 305 13.02 10.59 -14.14
N TRP A 306 12.15 10.71 -15.14
CA TRP A 306 11.59 9.59 -15.91
C TRP A 306 12.64 8.58 -16.39
N GLU A 307 13.69 9.02 -17.10
CA GLU A 307 14.70 8.14 -17.68
C GLU A 307 15.43 7.33 -16.60
N GLN A 308 15.81 7.99 -15.52
CA GLN A 308 16.50 7.35 -14.41
C GLN A 308 15.58 6.33 -13.74
N TYR A 309 14.33 6.70 -13.47
CA TYR A 309 13.38 5.86 -12.75
C TYR A 309 13.00 4.60 -13.53
N VAL A 310 12.75 4.73 -14.82
CA VAL A 310 12.43 3.58 -15.69
C VAL A 310 13.60 2.60 -15.77
N ASN A 311 14.83 3.10 -15.87
CA ASN A 311 16.03 2.26 -15.94
C ASN A 311 16.30 1.50 -14.65
N THR A 312 16.14 2.15 -13.48
CA THR A 312 16.46 1.55 -12.19
C THR A 312 15.39 0.58 -11.68
N ARG A 313 14.12 0.85 -11.96
CA ARG A 313 12.99 0.07 -11.42
C ARG A 313 12.10 -0.52 -12.51
N GLY A 314 11.67 0.29 -13.46
CA GLY A 314 10.71 -0.05 -14.49
C GLY A 314 9.26 0.12 -14.03
N LEU A 315 8.38 0.20 -15.02
CA LEU A 315 6.95 0.47 -14.82
C LEU A 315 6.09 -0.67 -15.37
N ASN A 316 4.90 -0.84 -14.79
CA ASN A 316 3.82 -1.68 -15.29
C ASN A 316 2.86 -0.89 -16.19
N ILE A 317 2.82 0.44 -16.01
CA ILE A 317 1.92 1.34 -16.73
C ILE A 317 2.78 2.47 -17.29
N ASP A 318 2.75 2.65 -18.59
CA ASP A 318 3.36 3.81 -19.24
C ASP A 318 2.44 5.02 -19.08
N LEU A 319 2.85 5.95 -18.22
CA LEU A 319 2.05 7.13 -17.91
C LEU A 319 1.97 8.12 -19.07
N PHE A 320 3.01 8.21 -19.90
CA PHE A 320 2.99 9.05 -21.11
C PHE A 320 2.03 8.52 -22.18
N GLU A 321 1.74 7.21 -22.18
CA GLU A 321 0.74 6.63 -23.07
C GLU A 321 -0.69 6.76 -22.51
N VAL A 322 -0.84 6.52 -21.19
CA VAL A 322 -2.17 6.44 -20.55
C VAL A 322 -2.74 7.81 -20.20
N PHE A 323 -1.88 8.77 -19.83
CA PHE A 323 -2.23 10.13 -19.43
C PHE A 323 -1.43 11.16 -20.25
N LYS A 324 -1.55 11.11 -21.59
CA LYS A 324 -0.77 11.93 -22.52
C LYS A 324 -0.85 13.42 -22.23
N SER A 325 -2.05 13.89 -21.86
CA SER A 325 -2.33 15.32 -21.67
C SER A 325 -2.05 15.81 -20.24
N SER A 326 -1.79 14.91 -19.29
CA SER A 326 -1.55 15.26 -17.88
C SER A 326 -0.26 14.68 -17.30
N THR A 327 0.65 14.18 -18.19
CA THR A 327 1.96 13.66 -17.82
C THR A 327 3.06 14.50 -18.48
N THR A 328 3.96 15.05 -17.67
CA THR A 328 5.06 15.89 -18.17
C THR A 328 6.26 15.87 -17.23
N LYS A 329 7.41 16.34 -17.73
CA LYS A 329 8.63 16.59 -16.94
C LYS A 329 8.77 18.04 -16.48
N ASN A 330 7.82 18.91 -16.85
CA ASN A 330 7.84 20.33 -16.54
C ASN A 330 6.59 20.73 -15.73
N ILE A 331 6.80 21.15 -14.49
CA ILE A 331 5.71 21.53 -13.59
C ILE A 331 4.84 22.66 -14.12
N ASN A 332 5.42 23.61 -14.87
CA ASN A 332 4.69 24.75 -15.40
C ASN A 332 3.63 24.34 -16.45
N GLU A 333 3.84 23.22 -17.16
CA GLU A 333 2.83 22.68 -18.09
C GLU A 333 1.61 22.14 -17.33
N ILE A 334 1.81 21.49 -16.18
CA ILE A 334 0.72 21.05 -15.30
C ILE A 334 -0.07 22.27 -14.82
N LEU A 335 0.62 23.26 -14.28
CA LEU A 335 -0.03 24.46 -13.74
C LEU A 335 -0.82 25.22 -14.81
N LYS A 336 -0.28 25.32 -16.02
CA LYS A 336 -0.99 25.90 -17.18
C LYS A 336 -2.25 25.11 -17.55
N THR A 337 -2.20 23.77 -17.48
CA THR A 337 -3.38 22.92 -17.71
C THR A 337 -4.45 23.14 -16.65
N ILE A 338 -4.05 23.31 -15.38
CA ILE A 338 -4.94 23.65 -14.27
C ILE A 338 -5.59 25.02 -14.49
N GLU A 339 -4.79 26.05 -14.80
CA GLU A 339 -5.28 27.43 -15.04
C GLU A 339 -6.27 27.51 -16.18
N ASN A 340 -5.97 26.83 -17.29
CA ASN A 340 -6.81 26.82 -18.48
C ASN A 340 -8.05 25.92 -18.36
N ASN A 341 -8.18 25.16 -17.23
CA ASN A 341 -9.23 24.17 -17.01
C ASN A 341 -9.36 23.18 -18.18
N SER A 342 -8.22 22.73 -18.74
CA SER A 342 -8.13 21.94 -19.96
C SER A 342 -7.80 20.45 -19.67
N TYR A 343 -8.21 19.93 -18.51
CA TYR A 343 -7.97 18.53 -18.12
C TYR A 343 -8.77 17.54 -18.98
N ASN A 344 -8.12 16.47 -19.42
CA ASN A 344 -8.73 15.42 -20.23
C ASN A 344 -9.33 14.31 -19.35
N TYR A 345 -10.62 14.42 -19.04
CA TYR A 345 -11.34 13.40 -18.25
C TYR A 345 -11.52 12.06 -18.97
N GLU A 346 -11.40 11.98 -20.28
CA GLU A 346 -11.51 10.70 -21.01
C GLU A 346 -10.31 9.77 -20.74
N GLU A 347 -9.11 10.32 -20.56
CA GLU A 347 -7.93 9.54 -20.13
C GLU A 347 -8.14 8.97 -18.71
N LEU A 348 -8.64 9.79 -17.79
CA LEU A 348 -8.95 9.39 -16.43
C LEU A 348 -10.05 8.31 -16.38
N LYS A 349 -11.11 8.47 -17.18
CA LYS A 349 -12.20 7.50 -17.30
C LYS A 349 -11.69 6.14 -17.78
N LYS A 350 -10.92 6.11 -18.88
CA LYS A 350 -10.31 4.88 -19.41
C LYS A 350 -9.40 4.19 -18.38
N PHE A 351 -8.63 4.96 -17.61
CA PHE A 351 -7.80 4.42 -16.54
C PHE A 351 -8.66 3.80 -15.44
N ARG A 352 -9.71 4.46 -14.99
CA ARG A 352 -10.64 3.94 -13.98
C ARG A 352 -11.28 2.63 -14.43
N GLU A 353 -11.86 2.61 -15.63
CA GLU A 353 -12.53 1.44 -16.19
C GLU A 353 -11.59 0.24 -16.31
N LYS A 354 -10.32 0.47 -16.65
CA LYS A 354 -9.31 -0.59 -16.80
C LYS A 354 -8.78 -1.11 -15.46
N TYR A 355 -8.55 -0.24 -14.50
CA TYR A 355 -7.79 -0.58 -13.29
C TYR A 355 -8.59 -0.63 -12.00
N ILE A 356 -9.86 -0.18 -11.99
CA ILE A 356 -10.69 -0.12 -10.78
C ILE A 356 -12.12 -0.58 -11.11
N GLU A 357 -12.34 -1.90 -11.10
CA GLU A 357 -13.65 -2.51 -11.37
C GLU A 357 -14.58 -2.52 -10.14
N THR A 358 -14.09 -2.12 -8.98
CA THR A 358 -14.75 -2.31 -7.67
C THR A 358 -15.17 -0.99 -7.01
N LEU A 359 -15.82 -0.09 -7.77
CA LEU A 359 -16.27 1.24 -7.29
C LEU A 359 -17.68 1.24 -6.65
N ASP A 360 -18.13 0.13 -6.12
CA ASP A 360 -19.53 -0.14 -5.69
C ASP A 360 -19.76 -0.12 -4.16
N LEU A 361 -18.82 0.39 -3.37
CA LEU A 361 -18.88 0.46 -1.90
C LEU A 361 -19.03 -0.91 -1.18
N ASN A 362 -18.66 -2.01 -1.83
CA ASN A 362 -18.77 -3.37 -1.27
C ASN A 362 -17.40 -4.07 -1.11
N ASN A 363 -16.30 -3.35 -1.18
CA ASN A 363 -14.96 -3.93 -1.13
C ASN A 363 -14.69 -4.66 0.19
N THR A 364 -14.94 -3.99 1.31
CA THR A 364 -14.82 -4.59 2.65
C THR A 364 -15.72 -5.82 2.76
N LYS A 365 -16.98 -5.71 2.35
CA LYS A 365 -17.97 -6.79 2.43
C LYS A 365 -17.55 -8.02 1.61
N ARG A 366 -17.00 -7.84 0.39
CA ARG A 366 -16.48 -8.95 -0.41
C ARG A 366 -15.37 -9.72 0.29
N ILE A 367 -14.42 -8.99 0.90
CA ILE A 367 -13.32 -9.63 1.65
C ILE A 367 -13.87 -10.36 2.88
N ILE A 368 -14.82 -9.77 3.61
CA ILE A 368 -15.45 -10.41 4.78
C ILE A 368 -16.19 -11.69 4.37
N ASN A 369 -16.93 -11.67 3.27
CA ASN A 369 -17.62 -12.86 2.76
C ASN A 369 -16.62 -13.97 2.42
N TYR A 370 -15.52 -13.64 1.74
CA TYR A 370 -14.46 -14.60 1.46
C TYR A 370 -13.83 -15.17 2.75
N VAL A 371 -13.62 -14.33 3.77
CA VAL A 371 -13.16 -14.78 5.09
C VAL A 371 -14.14 -15.76 5.75
N ARG A 372 -15.46 -15.49 5.69
CA ARG A 372 -16.50 -16.39 6.22
C ARG A 372 -16.47 -17.76 5.52
N GLU A 373 -16.38 -17.79 4.20
CA GLU A 373 -16.21 -19.05 3.45
C GLU A 373 -14.96 -19.82 3.87
N CYS A 374 -13.84 -19.13 4.13
CA CYS A 374 -12.63 -19.76 4.64
C CYS A 374 -12.81 -20.36 6.04
N LEU A 375 -13.61 -19.75 6.91
CA LEU A 375 -13.91 -20.24 8.26
C LEU A 375 -14.81 -21.47 8.22
N GLU A 376 -15.83 -21.48 7.36
CA GLU A 376 -16.81 -22.56 7.21
C GLU A 376 -16.18 -23.82 6.61
N LYS A 377 -15.36 -23.70 5.57
CA LYS A 377 -14.65 -24.85 4.94
C LYS A 377 -13.63 -25.52 5.87
N ASN A 378 -13.36 -24.91 7.02
CA ASN A 378 -12.41 -25.41 8.02
C ASN A 378 -13.10 -25.97 9.28
N ASN A 379 -14.39 -26.04 9.30
CA ASN A 379 -15.20 -26.76 10.28
C ASN A 379 -15.55 -28.13 9.76
#